data_9e9b12857d761c3e1e6eb7b93cca41f4
#
_entry.id   9e9b12857d761c3e1e6eb7b93cca41f4
#
_cell.length_a   1.000
_cell.length_b   1.000
_cell.length_c   1.000
_cell.angle_alpha   90.00
_cell.angle_beta   90.00
_cell.angle_gamma   90.00
#
_symmetry.space_group_name_H-M   'P 1'
#
loop_
_entity.id
_entity.type
_entity.pdbx_description
1 polymer ?
#
loop_
_entity_poly.entity_id
_entity_poly.type
_entity_poly.pdbx_seq_one_letter_code
_entity_poly.pdbx_strand_id
1 'polypeptide(L)'
;TKPANLLASKNGGKDWNRIQALTDHPSANSWNPGAAGLVLHTIVSDPGNPKKLWVGISAAGVFATEDGGATWERRNRLSNAEACGHHDHPAAPRDGEVGHCVHNMVRAPGTSDVLYQQNHHGVWRSADGGRSWNDLTKGLPSTFGFPIHVHPRDPNTIWTLPLNGDMAGRFPPDAAAAVWRSRDGGQSWQAMRQGLPQEGCFFTVLRQAMAGDERDPAGIYFGTNSGSVFASFDEGESWQEIARHLPTILAVEVLERR
;
A
#
# COMPACT_ATOMS: atom_id res chain seq x y z
N THR A 1 -13.50 -5.18 3.57
CA THR A 1 -14.97 -5.01 3.49
C THR A 1 -15.38 -3.56 3.71
N LYS A 2 -16.63 -3.24 3.39
CA LYS A 2 -17.31 -1.99 3.69
C LYS A 2 -18.66 -2.32 4.34
N PRO A 3 -18.94 -1.92 5.60
CA PRO A 3 -18.00 -1.27 6.53
C PRO A 3 -16.79 -2.12 6.85
N ALA A 4 -15.78 -1.53 7.53
CA ALA A 4 -14.52 -2.17 7.84
C ALA A 4 -14.70 -3.35 8.80
N ASN A 5 -14.92 -4.54 8.25
CA ASN A 5 -15.00 -5.79 8.99
C ASN A 5 -13.90 -6.75 8.53
N LEU A 6 -13.30 -7.46 9.46
CA LEU A 6 -12.44 -8.61 9.20
C LEU A 6 -13.22 -9.88 9.50
N LEU A 7 -13.21 -10.81 8.56
CA LEU A 7 -13.86 -12.11 8.69
C LEU A 7 -12.80 -13.20 8.69
N ALA A 8 -12.98 -14.21 9.53
CA ALA A 8 -12.12 -15.39 9.58
C ALA A 8 -12.93 -16.68 9.51
N SER A 9 -12.38 -17.68 8.84
CA SER A 9 -12.89 -19.05 8.81
C SER A 9 -11.89 -20.00 9.47
N LYS A 10 -12.37 -20.94 10.25
CA LYS A 10 -11.57 -22.01 10.88
C LYS A 10 -11.81 -23.39 10.23
N ASN A 11 -12.62 -23.46 9.19
CA ASN A 11 -13.07 -24.72 8.57
C ASN A 11 -12.95 -24.71 7.02
N GLY A 12 -11.95 -24.01 6.50
CA GLY A 12 -11.68 -23.99 5.05
C GLY A 12 -12.70 -23.17 4.26
N GLY A 13 -13.25 -22.10 4.86
CA GLY A 13 -14.16 -21.18 4.18
C GLY A 13 -15.64 -21.61 4.20
N LYS A 14 -15.99 -22.68 4.92
CA LYS A 14 -17.41 -23.13 5.03
C LYS A 14 -18.24 -22.16 5.84
N ASP A 15 -17.67 -21.66 6.96
CA ASP A 15 -18.29 -20.65 7.82
C ASP A 15 -17.33 -19.49 8.04
N TRP A 16 -17.86 -18.28 8.12
CA TRP A 16 -17.11 -17.06 8.32
C TRP A 16 -17.64 -16.29 9.52
N ASN A 17 -16.76 -15.95 10.45
CA ASN A 17 -17.08 -15.19 11.62
C ASN A 17 -16.38 -13.85 11.64
N ARG A 18 -17.07 -12.79 12.04
CA ARG A 18 -16.49 -11.48 12.21
C ARG A 18 -15.53 -11.47 13.40
N ILE A 19 -14.37 -10.88 13.22
CA ILE A 19 -13.42 -10.59 14.28
C ILE A 19 -13.91 -9.35 15.04
N GLN A 20 -14.72 -9.58 16.05
CA GLN A 20 -15.42 -8.53 16.80
C GLN A 20 -14.44 -7.58 17.51
N ALA A 21 -13.36 -8.12 18.09
CA ALA A 21 -12.35 -7.34 18.81
C ALA A 21 -11.74 -6.18 17.99
N LEU A 22 -11.69 -6.32 16.65
CA LEU A 22 -11.25 -5.22 15.80
C LEU A 22 -12.32 -4.12 15.72
N THR A 23 -13.59 -4.48 15.50
CA THR A 23 -14.67 -3.50 15.35
C THR A 23 -15.07 -2.84 16.67
N ASP A 24 -14.82 -3.51 17.78
CA ASP A 24 -15.08 -3.00 19.15
C ASP A 24 -13.84 -2.31 19.75
N HIS A 25 -12.79 -2.06 18.92
CA HIS A 25 -11.59 -1.38 19.39
C HIS A 25 -11.94 -0.03 20.04
N PRO A 26 -11.31 0.36 21.15
CA PRO A 26 -11.64 1.61 21.87
C PRO A 26 -11.59 2.87 21.01
N SER A 27 -10.76 2.87 19.94
CA SER A 27 -10.68 3.99 18.98
C SER A 27 -11.79 4.01 17.92
N ALA A 28 -12.69 3.02 17.88
CA ALA A 28 -13.67 2.89 16.79
C ALA A 28 -14.54 4.16 16.59
N ASN A 29 -14.85 4.86 17.66
CA ASN A 29 -15.60 6.12 17.61
C ASN A 29 -14.85 7.27 16.94
N SER A 30 -13.53 7.16 16.77
CA SER A 30 -12.68 8.15 16.07
C SER A 30 -12.40 7.80 14.61
N TRP A 31 -12.94 6.68 14.12
CA TRP A 31 -12.73 6.28 12.74
C TRP A 31 -13.61 7.10 11.82
N ASN A 32 -12.97 7.79 10.87
CA ASN A 32 -13.67 8.60 9.88
C ASN A 32 -13.72 7.86 8.54
N PRO A 33 -14.84 7.86 7.83
CA PRO A 33 -14.89 7.31 6.48
C PRO A 33 -14.03 8.15 5.52
N GLY A 34 -13.22 7.49 4.70
CA GLY A 34 -12.63 8.12 3.52
C GLY A 34 -13.70 8.34 2.43
N ALA A 35 -13.29 8.88 1.26
CA ALA A 35 -14.21 9.12 0.14
C ALA A 35 -14.95 7.85 -0.33
N ALA A 36 -14.32 6.67 -0.23
CA ALA A 36 -14.94 5.37 -0.52
C ALA A 36 -15.72 4.78 0.67
N GLY A 37 -15.76 5.47 1.80
CA GLY A 37 -16.30 4.99 3.07
C GLY A 37 -15.25 4.38 3.99
N LEU A 38 -15.68 3.79 5.08
CA LEU A 38 -14.80 3.07 6.02
C LEU A 38 -14.55 1.67 5.45
N VAL A 39 -13.40 1.48 4.81
CA VAL A 39 -13.04 0.24 4.08
C VAL A 39 -11.79 -0.39 4.66
N LEU A 40 -11.89 -1.65 5.10
CA LEU A 40 -10.74 -2.52 5.33
C LEU A 40 -10.36 -3.14 3.98
N HIS A 41 -9.17 -2.80 3.46
CA HIS A 41 -8.73 -3.18 2.12
C HIS A 41 -7.39 -3.91 2.09
N THR A 42 -6.58 -3.82 3.15
CA THR A 42 -5.28 -4.48 3.20
C THR A 42 -5.21 -5.42 4.38
N ILE A 43 -4.76 -6.64 4.15
CA ILE A 43 -4.47 -7.65 5.16
C ILE A 43 -3.05 -8.15 4.88
N VAL A 44 -2.16 -8.01 5.84
CA VAL A 44 -0.78 -8.49 5.77
C VAL A 44 -0.58 -9.51 6.88
N SER A 45 -0.13 -10.71 6.53
CA SER A 45 0.18 -11.78 7.48
C SER A 45 1.69 -11.97 7.65
N ASP A 46 2.09 -12.48 8.81
CA ASP A 46 3.44 -12.96 9.03
C ASP A 46 3.51 -14.46 8.71
N PRO A 47 4.27 -14.89 7.68
CA PRO A 47 4.38 -16.31 7.34
C PRO A 47 5.00 -17.17 8.44
N GLY A 48 5.85 -16.56 9.29
CA GLY A 48 6.50 -17.24 10.41
C GLY A 48 5.64 -17.33 11.67
N ASN A 49 4.58 -16.49 11.74
CA ASN A 49 3.67 -16.47 12.87
C ASN A 49 2.21 -16.23 12.45
N PRO A 50 1.41 -17.28 12.28
CA PRO A 50 0.03 -17.14 11.78
C PRO A 50 -0.90 -16.38 12.73
N LYS A 51 -0.48 -16.08 13.95
CA LYS A 51 -1.22 -15.23 14.88
C LYS A 51 -0.93 -13.74 14.70
N LYS A 52 0.14 -13.40 13.96
CA LYS A 52 0.56 -12.03 13.73
C LYS A 52 0.08 -11.54 12.37
N LEU A 53 -0.73 -10.50 12.39
CA LEU A 53 -1.22 -9.87 11.16
C LEU A 53 -1.50 -8.38 11.38
N TRP A 54 -1.49 -7.66 10.27
CA TRP A 54 -1.80 -6.24 10.22
C TRP A 54 -2.95 -6.00 9.24
N VAL A 55 -3.76 -5.01 9.52
CA VAL A 55 -4.81 -4.55 8.61
C VAL A 55 -4.72 -3.05 8.39
N GLY A 56 -4.99 -2.62 7.15
CA GLY A 56 -5.12 -1.23 6.76
C GLY A 56 -6.58 -0.87 6.54
N ILE A 57 -7.05 0.17 7.20
CA ILE A 57 -8.43 0.64 7.12
C ILE A 57 -8.43 2.10 6.68
N SER A 58 -9.12 2.40 5.57
CA SER A 58 -9.29 3.77 5.10
C SER A 58 -10.02 4.61 6.13
N ALA A 59 -9.32 5.59 6.54
CA ALA A 59 -9.40 6.64 7.50
C ALA A 59 -9.55 6.18 8.96
N ALA A 60 -9.07 4.98 9.28
CA ALA A 60 -8.87 4.52 10.66
C ALA A 60 -7.40 4.18 10.98
N GLY A 61 -6.59 3.89 9.95
CA GLY A 61 -5.16 3.62 10.07
C GLY A 61 -4.79 2.15 10.03
N VAL A 62 -3.61 1.84 10.59
CA VAL A 62 -3.08 0.49 10.72
C VAL A 62 -3.45 -0.09 12.08
N PHE A 63 -3.91 -1.33 12.08
CA PHE A 63 -4.13 -2.14 13.28
C PHE A 63 -3.35 -3.44 13.16
N ALA A 64 -2.83 -3.92 14.29
CA ALA A 64 -2.12 -5.20 14.36
C ALA A 64 -2.61 -6.06 15.49
N THR A 65 -2.53 -7.37 15.28
CA THR A 65 -2.72 -8.40 16.31
C THR A 65 -1.51 -9.31 16.35
N GLU A 66 -1.19 -9.86 17.51
CA GLU A 66 -0.14 -10.87 17.72
C GLU A 66 -0.72 -12.15 18.38
N ASP A 67 -2.03 -12.20 18.58
CA ASP A 67 -2.76 -13.29 19.21
C ASP A 67 -3.85 -13.93 18.33
N GLY A 68 -3.81 -13.67 17.02
CA GLY A 68 -4.76 -14.23 16.06
C GLY A 68 -6.10 -13.49 16.02
N GLY A 69 -6.10 -12.23 16.40
CA GLY A 69 -7.28 -11.36 16.34
C GLY A 69 -8.08 -11.27 17.63
N ALA A 70 -7.59 -11.85 18.73
CA ALA A 70 -8.24 -11.73 20.04
C ALA A 70 -8.13 -10.31 20.60
N THR A 71 -6.96 -9.66 20.38
CA THR A 71 -6.75 -8.25 20.71
C THR A 71 -6.12 -7.52 19.53
N TRP A 72 -6.32 -6.20 19.47
CA TRP A 72 -5.81 -5.34 18.43
C TRP A 72 -5.18 -4.08 19.01
N GLU A 73 -4.06 -3.67 18.41
CA GLU A 73 -3.35 -2.43 18.71
C GLU A 73 -3.41 -1.51 17.49
N ARG A 74 -3.80 -0.25 17.67
CA ARG A 74 -3.70 0.77 16.63
C ARG A 74 -2.24 1.23 16.51
N ARG A 75 -1.65 1.16 15.33
CA ARG A 75 -0.22 1.37 15.08
C ARG A 75 0.00 2.48 14.07
N ASN A 76 -0.19 3.72 14.49
CA ASN A 76 -0.07 4.91 13.62
C ASN A 76 0.97 5.93 14.11
N ARG A 77 1.77 5.62 15.12
CA ARG A 77 2.69 6.58 15.73
C ARG A 77 3.78 7.01 14.76
N LEU A 78 4.07 8.31 14.73
CA LEU A 78 5.25 8.86 14.06
C LEU A 78 6.51 8.62 14.87
N SER A 79 7.61 8.31 14.18
CA SER A 79 8.96 8.24 14.78
C SER A 79 9.85 9.42 14.39
N ASN A 80 9.51 10.15 13.31
CA ASN A 80 10.17 11.39 12.89
C ASN A 80 9.17 12.55 12.86
N ALA A 81 9.32 13.52 13.74
CA ALA A 81 8.36 14.61 13.92
C ALA A 81 8.34 15.64 12.77
N GLU A 82 9.32 15.63 11.87
CA GLU A 82 9.43 16.60 10.76
C GLU A 82 8.54 16.25 9.55
N ALA A 83 7.85 15.13 9.60
CA ALA A 83 7.19 14.53 8.45
C ALA A 83 5.84 15.16 8.07
N CYS A 84 5.29 16.05 8.87
CA CYS A 84 3.91 16.49 8.69
C CYS A 84 3.83 17.91 8.16
N GLY A 85 3.65 18.06 6.86
CA GLY A 85 3.08 19.27 6.30
C GLY A 85 1.66 19.48 6.83
N HIS A 86 1.26 20.73 7.02
CA HIS A 86 -0.13 21.07 7.35
C HIS A 86 -1.05 20.74 6.15
N HIS A 87 -1.91 19.75 6.32
CA HIS A 87 -2.93 19.39 5.34
C HIS A 87 -4.31 19.55 5.98
N ASP A 88 -5.21 20.23 5.31
CA ASP A 88 -6.61 20.42 5.76
C ASP A 88 -7.49 19.15 5.60
N HIS A 89 -6.88 18.00 5.40
CA HIS A 89 -7.61 16.76 5.23
C HIS A 89 -7.89 16.09 6.59
N PRO A 90 -9.10 15.56 6.87
CA PRO A 90 -9.45 14.97 8.17
C PRO A 90 -8.56 13.77 8.58
N ALA A 91 -7.98 13.07 7.61
CA ALA A 91 -7.09 11.93 7.84
C ALA A 91 -5.60 12.30 7.72
N ALA A 92 -5.25 13.60 7.70
CA ALA A 92 -3.86 14.03 7.62
C ALA A 92 -3.07 13.66 8.86
N PRO A 93 -1.73 13.54 8.75
CA PRO A 93 -0.85 13.36 9.90
C PRO A 93 -1.02 14.48 10.92
N ARG A 94 -1.17 14.14 12.19
CA ARG A 94 -1.30 15.08 13.30
C ARG A 94 -1.15 14.36 14.65
N ASP A 95 -0.92 15.11 15.71
CA ASP A 95 -0.89 14.62 17.09
C ASP A 95 0.13 13.47 17.29
N GLY A 96 1.26 13.48 16.55
CA GLY A 96 2.28 12.44 16.62
C GLY A 96 1.91 11.13 15.94
N GLU A 97 0.90 11.12 15.06
CA GLU A 97 0.49 9.97 14.27
C GLU A 97 0.56 10.24 12.76
N VAL A 98 0.84 9.22 11.96
CA VAL A 98 0.67 9.26 10.51
C VAL A 98 -0.80 9.42 10.15
N GLY A 99 -1.09 9.96 8.98
CA GLY A 99 -2.47 10.05 8.49
C GLY A 99 -3.17 8.71 8.47
N HIS A 100 -4.42 8.68 8.90
CA HIS A 100 -5.16 7.43 9.07
C HIS A 100 -5.69 6.84 7.74
N CYS A 101 -5.54 7.53 6.63
CA CYS A 101 -5.99 7.05 5.32
C CYS A 101 -4.91 6.17 4.66
N VAL A 102 -4.77 4.96 5.15
CA VAL A 102 -3.90 3.94 4.54
C VAL A 102 -4.47 3.56 3.18
N HIS A 103 -3.64 3.54 2.15
CA HIS A 103 -4.04 3.12 0.80
C HIS A 103 -3.60 1.69 0.50
N ASN A 104 -2.37 1.32 0.86
CA ASN A 104 -1.87 -0.05 0.78
C ASN A 104 -0.71 -0.24 1.75
N MET A 105 -0.42 -1.48 2.09
CA MET A 105 0.69 -1.83 2.98
C MET A 105 1.26 -3.19 2.58
N VAL A 106 2.59 -3.31 2.64
CA VAL A 106 3.32 -4.55 2.34
C VAL A 106 4.35 -4.82 3.43
N ARG A 107 4.67 -6.09 3.62
CA ARG A 107 5.71 -6.56 4.56
C ARG A 107 6.95 -6.95 3.78
N ALA A 108 8.11 -6.52 4.25
CA ALA A 108 9.39 -6.88 3.65
C ALA A 108 9.74 -8.36 3.90
N PRO A 109 10.44 -9.01 2.95
CA PRO A 109 10.89 -10.39 3.11
C PRO A 109 11.97 -10.51 4.19
N GLY A 110 12.16 -11.72 4.70
CA GLY A 110 13.24 -12.03 5.65
C GLY A 110 13.11 -11.43 7.05
N THR A 111 12.08 -10.63 7.29
CA THR A 111 11.82 -9.99 8.59
C THR A 111 10.33 -9.91 8.86
N SER A 112 9.95 -10.08 10.13
CA SER A 112 8.54 -9.96 10.53
C SER A 112 8.08 -8.52 10.77
N ASP A 113 9.01 -7.58 10.95
CA ASP A 113 8.71 -6.26 11.53
C ASP A 113 8.91 -5.09 10.58
N VAL A 114 9.52 -5.30 9.41
CA VAL A 114 9.66 -4.23 8.42
C VAL A 114 8.41 -4.19 7.52
N LEU A 115 7.73 -3.05 7.58
CA LEU A 115 6.55 -2.75 6.80
C LEU A 115 6.74 -1.47 6.01
N TYR A 116 6.12 -1.41 4.84
CA TYR A 116 5.98 -0.19 4.06
C TYR A 116 4.50 0.08 3.80
N GLN A 117 4.09 1.33 3.85
CA GLN A 117 2.74 1.72 3.46
C GLN A 117 2.75 2.92 2.50
N GLN A 118 1.87 2.88 1.51
CA GLN A 118 1.39 4.06 0.82
C GLN A 118 0.18 4.57 1.58
N ASN A 119 0.25 5.80 2.01
CA ASN A 119 -0.81 6.53 2.67
C ASN A 119 -1.31 7.66 1.75
N HIS A 120 -2.43 8.28 2.08
CA HIS A 120 -2.93 9.46 1.38
C HIS A 120 -1.91 10.63 1.35
N HIS A 121 -1.07 10.73 2.37
CA HIS A 121 -0.13 11.83 2.58
C HIS A 121 1.33 11.39 2.57
N GLY A 122 1.68 10.29 1.95
CA GLY A 122 3.06 9.88 1.81
C GLY A 122 3.31 8.39 1.76
N VAL A 123 4.58 8.04 1.65
CA VAL A 123 5.12 6.69 1.78
C VAL A 123 5.83 6.58 3.12
N TRP A 124 5.58 5.51 3.85
CA TRP A 124 6.04 5.34 5.21
C TRP A 124 6.69 3.98 5.41
N ARG A 125 7.71 3.93 6.28
CA ARG A 125 8.38 2.69 6.68
C ARG A 125 8.31 2.51 8.19
N SER A 126 7.99 1.31 8.62
CA SER A 126 8.17 0.84 9.99
C SER A 126 9.28 -0.22 10.04
N ALA A 127 10.05 -0.24 11.12
CA ALA A 127 11.03 -1.29 11.41
C ALA A 127 10.67 -2.08 12.69
N ASP A 128 9.51 -1.81 13.28
CA ASP A 128 9.07 -2.34 14.58
C ASP A 128 7.64 -2.91 14.55
N GLY A 129 7.23 -3.44 13.40
CA GLY A 129 5.92 -4.04 13.22
C GLY A 129 4.77 -3.03 13.20
N GLY A 130 5.04 -1.82 12.73
CA GLY A 130 4.07 -0.74 12.61
C GLY A 130 3.87 0.09 13.88
N ARG A 131 4.64 -0.16 14.96
CA ARG A 131 4.53 0.60 16.21
C ARG A 131 4.98 2.03 16.06
N SER A 132 5.93 2.27 15.13
CA SER A 132 6.31 3.61 14.70
C SER A 132 6.63 3.66 13.21
N TRP A 133 6.46 4.83 12.60
CA TRP A 133 6.61 5.05 11.17
C TRP A 133 7.52 6.24 10.88
N ASN A 134 8.38 6.08 9.88
CA ASN A 134 9.23 7.14 9.32
C ASN A 134 8.73 7.52 7.93
N ASP A 135 8.71 8.81 7.65
CA ASP A 135 8.37 9.35 6.32
C ASP A 135 9.50 9.09 5.32
N LEU A 136 9.14 8.56 4.16
CA LEU A 136 10.02 8.29 3.04
C LEU A 136 9.63 9.06 1.77
N THR A 137 8.73 10.02 1.89
CA THR A 137 8.13 10.71 0.74
C THR A 137 9.10 11.65 0.03
N LYS A 138 10.15 12.08 0.72
CA LYS A 138 11.14 13.01 0.16
C LYS A 138 11.77 12.44 -1.12
N GLY A 139 11.69 13.21 -2.20
CA GLY A 139 12.20 12.81 -3.52
C GLY A 139 11.15 12.24 -4.47
N LEU A 140 9.96 11.94 -3.98
CA LEU A 140 8.81 11.60 -4.83
C LEU A 140 8.13 12.88 -5.37
N PRO A 141 7.51 12.83 -6.55
CA PRO A 141 6.87 14.00 -7.17
C PRO A 141 5.53 14.35 -6.53
N SER A 142 4.96 13.44 -5.74
CA SER A 142 3.70 13.61 -5.03
C SER A 142 3.68 12.74 -3.78
N THR A 143 2.97 13.17 -2.76
CA THR A 143 2.70 12.39 -1.55
C THR A 143 1.61 11.33 -1.78
N PHE A 144 0.74 11.56 -2.75
CA PHE A 144 -0.43 10.74 -3.00
C PHE A 144 -0.12 9.60 -3.96
N GLY A 145 -0.65 8.42 -3.69
CA GLY A 145 -0.59 7.24 -4.53
C GLY A 145 -1.41 6.12 -3.90
N PHE A 146 -1.53 5.00 -4.59
CA PHE A 146 -2.24 3.83 -4.06
C PHE A 146 -1.36 2.59 -3.96
N PRO A 147 -0.63 2.15 -5.02
CA PRO A 147 0.12 0.92 -4.96
C PRO A 147 1.45 1.11 -4.24
N ILE A 148 1.87 0.06 -3.57
CA ILE A 148 3.24 -0.12 -3.08
C ILE A 148 3.57 -1.60 -3.16
N HIS A 149 4.79 -1.92 -3.58
CA HIS A 149 5.29 -3.29 -3.64
C HIS A 149 6.72 -3.34 -3.08
N VAL A 150 7.11 -4.47 -2.49
CA VAL A 150 8.46 -4.72 -1.98
C VAL A 150 9.06 -5.92 -2.71
N HIS A 151 10.34 -5.86 -2.99
CA HIS A 151 11.08 -6.93 -3.68
C HIS A 151 11.00 -8.24 -2.88
N PRO A 152 10.83 -9.41 -3.53
CA PRO A 152 10.61 -10.68 -2.85
C PRO A 152 11.81 -11.18 -2.03
N ARG A 153 13.02 -10.68 -2.30
CA ARG A 153 14.27 -11.10 -1.64
C ARG A 153 15.06 -9.97 -0.98
N ASP A 154 14.78 -8.71 -1.34
CA ASP A 154 15.48 -7.54 -0.77
C ASP A 154 14.49 -6.65 0.00
N PRO A 155 14.62 -6.58 1.34
CA PRO A 155 13.71 -5.78 2.15
C PRO A 155 13.83 -4.27 1.93
N ASN A 156 14.85 -3.78 1.24
CA ASN A 156 15.09 -2.36 1.00
C ASN A 156 14.70 -1.91 -0.43
N THR A 157 14.43 -2.83 -1.33
CA THR A 157 13.96 -2.48 -2.67
C THR A 157 12.43 -2.46 -2.72
N ILE A 158 11.89 -1.28 -3.04
CA ILE A 158 10.44 -1.00 -3.08
C ILE A 158 10.05 -0.21 -4.32
N TRP A 159 8.81 -0.39 -4.76
CA TRP A 159 8.21 0.35 -5.87
C TRP A 159 6.90 0.99 -5.45
N THR A 160 6.65 2.19 -5.95
CA THR A 160 5.37 2.89 -5.85
C THR A 160 5.07 3.65 -7.14
N LEU A 161 3.83 4.05 -7.32
CA LEU A 161 3.40 4.88 -8.43
C LEU A 161 2.65 6.10 -7.90
N PRO A 162 3.36 7.23 -7.67
CA PRO A 162 2.75 8.48 -7.24
C PRO A 162 1.76 9.02 -8.24
N LEU A 163 0.70 9.61 -7.75
CA LEU A 163 -0.38 10.23 -8.52
C LEU A 163 -0.61 11.65 -8.01
N ASN A 164 -1.18 12.50 -8.82
CA ASN A 164 -1.75 13.76 -8.35
C ASN A 164 -2.83 13.48 -7.30
N GLY A 165 -2.98 14.39 -6.34
CA GLY A 165 -3.97 14.24 -5.27
C GLY A 165 -5.42 14.25 -5.76
N ASP A 166 -6.34 14.00 -4.85
CA ASP A 166 -7.78 13.88 -5.11
C ASP A 166 -8.36 15.03 -5.91
N MET A 167 -7.97 16.25 -5.57
CA MET A 167 -8.47 17.46 -6.25
C MET A 167 -7.81 17.72 -7.61
N ALA A 168 -6.75 16.97 -7.94
CA ALA A 168 -5.99 17.09 -9.18
C ALA A 168 -6.20 15.93 -10.15
N GLY A 169 -7.17 15.04 -9.90
CA GLY A 169 -7.65 14.02 -10.83
C GLY A 169 -7.01 12.64 -10.72
N ARG A 170 -6.12 12.39 -9.76
CA ARG A 170 -5.52 11.05 -9.47
C ARG A 170 -4.84 10.37 -10.65
N PHE A 171 -4.11 11.11 -11.47
CA PHE A 171 -3.32 10.57 -12.56
C PHE A 171 -1.82 10.85 -12.33
N PRO A 172 -0.88 10.21 -13.05
CA PRO A 172 0.55 10.46 -12.91
C PRO A 172 0.91 11.95 -13.04
N PRO A 173 1.79 12.49 -12.19
CA PRO A 173 2.27 13.86 -12.32
C PRO A 173 2.73 14.18 -13.75
N ASP A 174 2.44 15.39 -14.24
CA ASP A 174 2.72 15.85 -15.60
C ASP A 174 2.02 15.03 -16.69
N ALA A 175 1.03 14.20 -16.34
CA ALA A 175 0.41 13.22 -17.23
C ALA A 175 1.46 12.30 -17.91
N ALA A 176 2.57 12.01 -17.23
CA ALA A 176 3.68 11.19 -17.68
C ALA A 176 3.89 10.00 -16.71
N ALA A 177 3.77 8.77 -17.21
CA ALA A 177 3.84 7.59 -16.36
C ALA A 177 5.26 7.34 -15.84
N ALA A 178 5.38 7.05 -14.55
CA ALA A 178 6.60 6.57 -13.94
C ALA A 178 6.27 5.67 -12.75
N VAL A 179 6.94 4.53 -12.68
CA VAL A 179 7.08 3.76 -11.44
C VAL A 179 8.32 4.29 -10.72
N TRP A 180 8.22 4.53 -9.45
CA TRP A 180 9.35 5.01 -8.64
C TRP A 180 9.89 3.88 -7.80
N ARG A 181 11.20 3.63 -7.95
CA ARG A 181 11.92 2.58 -7.22
C ARG A 181 12.90 3.17 -6.24
N SER A 182 12.96 2.62 -5.04
CA SER A 182 14.05 2.80 -4.08
C SER A 182 14.77 1.47 -3.91
N ARG A 183 16.10 1.50 -3.72
CA ARG A 183 16.94 0.34 -3.36
C ARG A 183 17.61 0.50 -1.98
N ASP A 184 17.24 1.51 -1.24
CA ASP A 184 17.85 1.90 0.04
C ASP A 184 16.82 2.09 1.18
N GLY A 185 15.69 1.40 1.05
CA GLY A 185 14.62 1.46 2.03
C GLY A 185 13.83 2.77 2.04
N GLY A 186 13.81 3.48 0.89
CA GLY A 186 13.06 4.72 0.70
C GLY A 186 13.85 6.00 0.98
N GLN A 187 15.18 5.92 1.19
CA GLN A 187 16.01 7.10 1.41
C GLN A 187 16.23 7.91 0.12
N SER A 188 16.26 7.22 -1.02
CA SER A 188 16.29 7.82 -2.36
C SER A 188 15.35 7.12 -3.32
N TRP A 189 14.91 7.85 -4.36
CA TRP A 189 13.95 7.36 -5.34
C TRP A 189 14.44 7.63 -6.75
N GLN A 190 14.23 6.66 -7.64
CA GLN A 190 14.52 6.74 -9.08
C GLN A 190 13.23 6.55 -9.88
N ALA A 191 12.98 7.45 -10.83
CA ALA A 191 11.86 7.32 -11.76
C ALA A 191 12.19 6.33 -12.88
N MET A 192 11.45 5.25 -12.95
CA MET A 192 11.56 4.19 -13.96
C MET A 192 10.52 4.46 -15.05
N ARG A 193 10.97 5.00 -16.20
CA ARG A 193 10.09 5.53 -17.26
C ARG A 193 10.21 4.79 -18.59
N GLN A 194 11.31 4.07 -18.82
CA GLN A 194 11.62 3.47 -20.11
C GLN A 194 10.50 2.49 -20.55
N GLY A 195 9.87 2.76 -21.70
CA GLY A 195 8.77 1.96 -22.22
C GLY A 195 7.38 2.33 -21.67
N LEU A 196 7.28 3.20 -20.66
CA LEU A 196 6.01 3.78 -20.23
C LEU A 196 5.61 4.99 -21.07
N PRO A 197 4.32 5.24 -21.31
CA PRO A 197 3.86 6.43 -22.00
C PRO A 197 4.20 7.70 -21.20
N GLN A 198 4.73 8.74 -21.91
CA GLN A 198 5.25 9.95 -21.29
C GLN A 198 4.35 11.18 -21.54
N GLU A 199 3.19 10.97 -22.12
CA GLU A 199 2.18 12.03 -22.35
C GLU A 199 0.78 11.42 -22.34
N GLY A 200 -0.21 12.21 -21.99
CA GLY A 200 -1.61 11.79 -22.00
C GLY A 200 -1.98 10.71 -20.98
N CYS A 201 -1.20 10.52 -19.92
CA CYS A 201 -1.40 9.48 -18.92
C CYS A 201 -2.45 9.88 -17.89
N PHE A 202 -3.71 9.95 -18.27
CA PHE A 202 -4.85 10.27 -17.39
C PHE A 202 -5.47 8.99 -16.81
N PHE A 203 -4.65 8.12 -16.23
CA PHE A 203 -5.08 6.89 -15.61
C PHE A 203 -4.70 6.83 -14.13
N THR A 204 -5.42 6.01 -13.38
CA THR A 204 -5.12 5.67 -11.98
C THR A 204 -4.64 4.22 -11.91
N VAL A 205 -3.62 3.96 -11.10
CA VAL A 205 -3.26 2.60 -10.64
C VAL A 205 -3.82 2.43 -9.24
N LEU A 206 -4.70 1.44 -9.04
CA LEU A 206 -5.39 1.22 -7.78
C LEU A 206 -4.53 0.44 -6.78
N ARG A 207 -5.01 0.31 -5.53
CA ARG A 207 -4.29 -0.25 -4.37
C ARG A 207 -3.63 -1.59 -4.64
N GLN A 208 -4.41 -2.56 -5.11
CA GLN A 208 -3.98 -3.93 -5.39
C GLN A 208 -3.61 -4.15 -6.86
N ALA A 209 -3.58 -3.09 -7.66
CA ALA A 209 -3.26 -3.18 -9.08
C ALA A 209 -1.76 -3.12 -9.39
N MET A 210 -0.91 -3.49 -8.42
CA MET A 210 0.52 -3.70 -8.60
C MET A 210 0.94 -4.97 -7.87
N ALA A 211 1.73 -5.82 -8.54
CA ALA A 211 2.29 -7.05 -8.00
C ALA A 211 3.70 -7.29 -8.54
N GLY A 212 4.43 -8.20 -7.91
CA GLY A 212 5.71 -8.70 -8.40
C GLY A 212 5.78 -10.22 -8.32
N ASP A 213 6.74 -10.81 -9.02
CA ASP A 213 7.04 -12.23 -8.99
C ASP A 213 8.35 -12.54 -8.23
N GLU A 214 8.67 -13.82 -8.07
CA GLU A 214 9.89 -14.29 -7.38
C GLU A 214 11.06 -14.57 -8.34
N ARG A 215 10.99 -14.20 -9.62
CA ARG A 215 12.06 -14.40 -10.61
C ARG A 215 13.31 -13.60 -10.26
N ASP A 216 14.39 -13.90 -10.94
CA ASP A 216 15.65 -13.16 -10.86
C ASP A 216 16.10 -12.79 -12.28
N PRO A 217 16.08 -11.50 -12.65
CA PRO A 217 15.53 -10.36 -11.90
C PRO A 217 14.02 -10.44 -11.67
N ALA A 218 13.54 -9.79 -10.59
CA ALA A 218 12.13 -9.80 -10.22
C ALA A 218 11.26 -9.06 -11.25
N GLY A 219 10.18 -9.69 -11.68
CA GLY A 219 9.16 -9.06 -12.50
C GLY A 219 8.25 -8.17 -11.67
N ILE A 220 7.86 -7.01 -12.22
CA ILE A 220 6.91 -6.07 -11.62
C ILE A 220 5.81 -5.80 -12.64
N TYR A 221 4.57 -5.80 -12.17
CA TYR A 221 3.37 -5.68 -13.00
C TYR A 221 2.43 -4.65 -12.41
N PHE A 222 1.79 -3.84 -13.26
CA PHE A 222 0.68 -3.01 -12.80
C PHE A 222 -0.42 -2.88 -13.84
N GLY A 223 -1.64 -2.68 -13.34
CA GLY A 223 -2.83 -2.47 -14.14
C GLY A 223 -3.44 -1.10 -13.90
N THR A 224 -4.04 -0.51 -14.92
CA THR A 224 -4.65 0.81 -14.88
C THR A 224 -6.18 0.74 -14.84
N ASN A 225 -6.83 1.78 -14.33
CA ASN A 225 -8.28 1.91 -14.41
C ASN A 225 -8.80 2.11 -15.84
N SER A 226 -7.92 2.45 -16.78
CA SER A 226 -8.24 2.54 -18.23
C SER A 226 -8.08 1.23 -18.99
N GLY A 227 -7.68 0.13 -18.31
CA GLY A 227 -7.67 -1.22 -18.88
C GLY A 227 -6.36 -1.63 -19.58
N SER A 228 -5.23 -0.98 -19.27
CA SER A 228 -3.90 -1.40 -19.69
C SER A 228 -3.17 -2.15 -18.59
N VAL A 229 -2.40 -3.17 -18.94
CA VAL A 229 -1.46 -3.87 -18.05
C VAL A 229 -0.05 -3.66 -18.57
N PHE A 230 0.83 -3.20 -17.69
CA PHE A 230 2.25 -3.05 -17.94
C PHE A 230 3.04 -4.07 -17.13
N ALA A 231 4.14 -4.56 -17.74
CA ALA A 231 5.08 -5.50 -17.14
C ALA A 231 6.51 -5.00 -17.32
N SER A 232 7.31 -5.19 -16.30
CA SER A 232 8.77 -5.13 -16.33
C SER A 232 9.30 -6.50 -15.90
N PHE A 233 10.32 -6.99 -16.61
CA PHE A 233 10.99 -8.26 -16.28
C PHE A 233 12.44 -8.04 -15.81
N ASP A 234 12.77 -6.81 -15.46
CA ASP A 234 14.11 -6.33 -15.12
C ASP A 234 14.06 -5.33 -13.93
N GLU A 235 13.19 -5.59 -12.97
CA GLU A 235 13.03 -4.79 -11.74
C GLU A 235 12.65 -3.32 -12.01
N GLY A 236 11.96 -3.05 -13.13
CA GLY A 236 11.48 -1.73 -13.49
C GLY A 236 12.41 -0.94 -14.41
N GLU A 237 13.54 -1.49 -14.86
CA GLU A 237 14.45 -0.79 -15.79
C GLU A 237 13.76 -0.48 -17.12
N SER A 238 12.95 -1.43 -17.62
CA SER A 238 12.13 -1.25 -18.81
C SER A 238 10.74 -1.82 -18.65
N TRP A 239 9.77 -1.24 -19.36
CA TRP A 239 8.37 -1.60 -19.28
C TRP A 239 7.80 -1.88 -20.67
N GLN A 240 6.83 -2.80 -20.73
CA GLN A 240 6.05 -3.06 -21.92
C GLN A 240 4.58 -3.19 -21.57
N GLU A 241 3.70 -2.66 -22.43
CA GLU A 241 2.27 -2.88 -22.32
C GLU A 241 1.94 -4.28 -22.85
N ILE A 242 1.54 -5.19 -21.97
CA ILE A 242 1.28 -6.59 -22.30
C ILE A 242 -0.22 -6.88 -22.57
N ALA A 243 -1.10 -6.00 -22.15
CA ALA A 243 -2.53 -6.06 -22.45
C ALA A 243 -3.14 -4.66 -22.44
N ARG A 244 -4.20 -4.47 -23.25
CA ARG A 244 -4.97 -3.21 -23.34
C ARG A 244 -6.43 -3.48 -23.63
N HIS A 245 -7.26 -2.44 -23.47
CA HIS A 245 -8.71 -2.49 -23.73
C HIS A 245 -9.45 -3.45 -22.81
N LEU A 246 -8.88 -3.77 -21.64
CA LEU A 246 -9.56 -4.50 -20.59
C LEU A 246 -10.51 -3.57 -19.82
N PRO A 247 -11.48 -4.11 -19.07
CA PRO A 247 -12.19 -3.33 -18.05
C PRO A 247 -11.23 -2.71 -17.04
N THR A 248 -11.73 -1.79 -16.22
CA THR A 248 -10.95 -1.22 -15.09
C THR A 248 -10.28 -2.34 -14.29
N ILE A 249 -8.94 -2.26 -14.17
CA ILE A 249 -8.17 -3.26 -13.42
C ILE A 249 -8.16 -2.86 -11.96
N LEU A 250 -8.71 -3.71 -11.11
CA LEU A 250 -8.83 -3.49 -9.68
C LEU A 250 -7.69 -4.14 -8.90
N ALA A 251 -7.17 -5.26 -9.40
CA ALA A 251 -6.07 -6.01 -8.80
C ALA A 251 -5.21 -6.68 -9.89
N VAL A 252 -3.95 -6.88 -9.59
CA VAL A 252 -2.98 -7.69 -10.34
C VAL A 252 -2.39 -8.68 -9.37
N GLU A 253 -2.39 -9.96 -9.76
CA GLU A 253 -1.79 -11.05 -8.99
C GLU A 253 -0.93 -11.91 -9.89
N VAL A 254 0.16 -12.43 -9.37
CA VAL A 254 1.04 -13.36 -10.08
C VAL A 254 0.74 -14.78 -9.63
N LEU A 255 0.44 -15.64 -10.59
CA LEU A 255 0.29 -17.06 -10.34
C LEU A 255 1.61 -17.77 -10.65
N GLU A 256 2.30 -18.23 -9.63
CA GLU A 256 3.47 -19.08 -9.78
C GLU A 256 3.02 -20.53 -10.02
N ARG A 257 3.44 -21.10 -11.15
CA ARG A 257 3.27 -22.54 -11.37
C ARG A 257 4.37 -23.25 -10.56
N ARG A 258 3.96 -23.94 -9.53
CA ARG A 258 4.79 -24.88 -8.78
C ARG A 258 5.03 -26.16 -9.57
#